data_27d64dfea12f781ee23ac5392a2de23a
#
_entry.id   27d64dfea12f781ee23ac5392a2de23a
#
_cell.length_a   1.000
_cell.length_b   1.000
_cell.length_c   1.000
_cell.angle_alpha   90.00
_cell.angle_beta   90.00
_cell.angle_gamma   90.00
#
_symmetry.space_group_name_H-M   'P 1'
#
loop_
_entity.id
_entity.type
_entity.pdbx_description
1 polymer ?
#
loop_
_entity_poly.entity_id
_entity_poly.type
_entity_poly.pdbx_seq_one_letter_code
_entity_poly.pdbx_strand_id
1 'polypeptide(L)'
;MGEIYTIDALRSIIAPIAARHGVDRVYLFGSYARGEANQNSDVDLRVDKGDLRGLFALGALYSDLADCLGKKLDLLTTGSLDQSFLRQIEKEEVLLYDRIRS
;
A
#
# COMPACT_ATOMS: atom_id res chain seq x y z
N MET A 1 -16.31 -13.52 -1.54
CA MET A 1 -16.23 -13.31 -0.12
C MET A 1 -14.91 -12.73 0.29
N GLY A 2 -14.94 -11.68 1.08
CA GLY A 2 -13.73 -11.02 1.52
C GLY A 2 -13.07 -11.75 2.66
N GLU A 3 -11.77 -11.87 2.56
CA GLU A 3 -10.91 -12.38 3.60
C GLU A 3 -10.35 -11.20 4.36
N ILE A 4 -10.09 -11.37 5.66
CA ILE A 4 -9.43 -10.34 6.45
C ILE A 4 -7.96 -10.74 6.56
N TYR A 5 -7.08 -9.92 5.99
CA TYR A 5 -5.65 -10.18 6.02
C TYR A 5 -5.02 -9.72 7.32
N THR A 6 -4.04 -10.46 7.79
CA THR A 6 -3.14 -9.95 8.82
C THR A 6 -2.13 -8.99 8.17
N ILE A 7 -1.46 -8.17 8.97
CA ILE A 7 -0.41 -7.29 8.47
C ILE A 7 0.72 -8.12 7.84
N ASP A 8 1.08 -9.23 8.46
CA ASP A 8 2.12 -10.12 7.91
C ASP A 8 1.72 -10.70 6.57
N ALA A 9 0.45 -11.09 6.41
CA ALA A 9 -0.05 -11.59 5.14
C ALA A 9 0.00 -10.51 4.06
N LEU A 10 -0.41 -9.29 4.40
CA LEU A 10 -0.33 -8.15 3.47
C LEU A 10 1.12 -7.89 3.07
N ARG A 11 2.04 -7.91 4.03
CA ARG A 11 3.47 -7.72 3.75
C ARG A 11 3.98 -8.78 2.77
N SER A 12 3.63 -10.03 3.00
CA SER A 12 4.06 -11.15 2.14
C SER A 12 3.55 -11.04 0.71
N ILE A 13 2.33 -10.52 0.54
CA ILE A 13 1.74 -10.36 -0.79
C ILE A 13 2.31 -9.12 -1.48
N ILE A 14 2.42 -8.01 -0.76
CA ILE A 14 2.72 -6.70 -1.34
C ILE A 14 4.20 -6.51 -1.61
N ALA A 15 5.07 -6.98 -0.72
CA ALA A 15 6.50 -6.72 -0.84
C ALA A 15 7.10 -7.20 -2.18
N PRO A 16 6.82 -8.44 -2.65
CA PRO A 16 7.37 -8.87 -3.93
C PRO A 16 6.86 -8.04 -5.11
N ILE A 17 5.60 -7.61 -5.06
CA ILE A 17 5.01 -6.79 -6.11
C ILE A 17 5.67 -5.41 -6.14
N ALA A 18 5.83 -4.81 -4.96
CA ALA A 18 6.49 -3.52 -4.83
C ALA A 18 7.92 -3.58 -5.37
N ALA A 19 8.63 -4.64 -5.05
CA ALA A 19 10.00 -4.83 -5.53
C ALA A 19 10.06 -4.90 -7.05
N ARG A 20 9.15 -5.64 -7.67
CA ARG A 20 9.11 -5.78 -9.13
C ARG A 20 8.86 -4.44 -9.84
N HIS A 21 8.08 -3.58 -9.21
CA HIS A 21 7.73 -2.28 -9.79
C HIS A 21 8.70 -1.16 -9.45
N GLY A 22 9.71 -1.45 -8.62
CA GLY A 22 10.77 -0.48 -8.33
C GLY A 22 10.38 0.67 -7.42
N VAL A 23 9.34 0.50 -6.60
CA VAL A 23 8.99 1.52 -5.62
C VAL A 23 9.96 1.52 -4.44
N ASP A 24 10.09 2.65 -3.78
CA ASP A 24 11.00 2.76 -2.64
C ASP A 24 10.42 2.20 -1.35
N ARG A 25 9.17 2.54 -1.07
CA ARG A 25 8.50 2.13 0.17
C ARG A 25 7.02 2.00 -0.04
N VAL A 26 6.40 1.09 0.73
CA VAL A 26 4.95 0.95 0.80
C VAL A 26 4.53 0.95 2.26
N TYR A 27 3.58 1.79 2.58
CA TYR A 27 3.00 1.89 3.92
C TYR A 27 1.52 1.54 3.88
N LEU A 28 1.08 0.84 4.88
CA LEU A 28 -0.34 0.53 5.10
C LEU A 28 -0.91 1.57 6.05
N PHE A 29 -2.06 2.14 5.72
CA PHE A 29 -2.78 3.02 6.66
C PHE A 29 -4.25 2.62 6.67
N GLY A 30 -5.08 3.39 7.38
CA GLY A 30 -6.50 3.12 7.44
C GLY A 30 -6.87 1.97 8.36
N SER A 31 -8.02 1.34 8.10
CA SER A 31 -8.59 0.36 9.00
C SER A 31 -7.71 -0.86 9.23
N TYR A 32 -7.03 -1.35 8.20
CA TYR A 32 -6.11 -2.48 8.37
C TYR A 32 -4.93 -2.12 9.27
N ALA A 33 -4.41 -0.92 9.15
CA ALA A 33 -3.29 -0.48 10.00
C ALA A 33 -3.71 -0.35 11.46
N ARG A 34 -4.96 0.07 11.69
CA ARG A 34 -5.48 0.26 13.05
C ARG A 34 -5.99 -1.03 13.70
N GLY A 35 -6.00 -2.14 12.96
CA GLY A 35 -6.55 -3.39 13.47
C GLY A 35 -8.07 -3.41 13.53
N GLU A 36 -8.73 -2.59 12.73
CA GLU A 36 -10.20 -2.43 12.71
C GLU A 36 -10.84 -2.96 11.45
N ALA A 37 -10.08 -3.63 10.58
CA ALA A 37 -10.58 -4.10 9.31
C ALA A 37 -11.63 -5.20 9.47
N ASN A 38 -12.57 -5.23 8.54
CA ASN A 38 -13.55 -6.31 8.42
C ASN A 38 -13.55 -6.80 6.97
N GLN A 39 -14.45 -7.72 6.65
CA GLN A 39 -14.51 -8.34 5.32
C GLN A 39 -14.73 -7.32 4.19
N ASN A 40 -15.34 -6.19 4.50
CA ASN A 40 -15.65 -5.15 3.51
C ASN A 40 -14.65 -4.02 3.49
N SER A 41 -13.61 -4.07 4.31
CA SER A 41 -12.63 -3.00 4.40
C SER A 41 -11.75 -2.96 3.16
N ASP A 42 -11.45 -1.74 2.72
CA ASP A 42 -10.47 -1.50 1.65
C ASP A 42 -9.06 -1.61 2.21
N VAL A 43 -8.13 -1.91 1.35
CA VAL A 43 -6.71 -1.87 1.69
C VAL A 43 -6.18 -0.49 1.27
N ASP A 44 -5.69 0.28 2.23
CA ASP A 44 -5.22 1.66 2.00
C ASP A 44 -3.69 1.69 2.04
N LEU A 45 -3.08 2.04 0.92
CA LEU A 45 -1.62 2.06 0.78
C LEU A 45 -1.12 3.43 0.36
N ARG A 46 -0.01 3.84 0.97
CA ARG A 46 0.77 5.01 0.56
C ARG A 46 2.10 4.51 0.02
N VAL A 47 2.49 4.96 -1.18
CA VAL A 47 3.74 4.52 -1.79
C VAL A 47 4.67 5.70 -2.06
N ASP A 48 5.95 5.49 -1.77
CA ASP A 48 7.04 6.34 -2.24
C ASP A 48 7.48 5.76 -3.57
N LYS A 49 7.30 6.51 -4.65
CA LYS A 49 7.34 5.97 -6.01
C LYS A 49 8.68 5.38 -6.45
N GLY A 50 9.78 5.94 -5.96
CA GLY A 50 11.09 5.46 -6.40
C GLY A 50 11.25 5.53 -7.91
N ASP A 51 11.44 4.38 -8.55
CA ASP A 51 11.61 4.30 -10.01
C ASP A 51 10.29 4.28 -10.78
N LEU A 52 9.17 4.24 -10.08
CA LEU A 52 7.85 4.22 -10.72
C LEU A 52 7.55 5.58 -11.35
N ARG A 53 7.40 5.62 -12.66
CA ARG A 53 7.22 6.86 -13.38
C ARG A 53 6.00 6.82 -14.27
N GLY A 54 5.18 7.87 -14.16
CA GLY A 54 4.05 8.07 -15.04
C GLY A 54 2.82 7.28 -14.65
N LEU A 55 1.74 7.63 -15.30
CA LEU A 55 0.42 7.12 -14.97
C LEU A 55 0.26 5.64 -15.31
N PHE A 56 0.85 5.21 -16.44
CA PHE A 56 0.76 3.82 -16.85
C PHE A 56 1.49 2.89 -15.88
N ALA A 57 2.66 3.32 -15.38
CA ALA A 57 3.41 2.54 -14.41
C ALA A 57 2.64 2.42 -13.09
N LEU A 58 2.03 3.51 -12.66
CA LEU A 58 1.20 3.50 -11.45
C LEU A 58 -0.02 2.59 -11.63
N GLY A 59 -0.64 2.63 -12.80
CA GLY A 59 -1.77 1.76 -13.12
C GLY A 59 -1.39 0.29 -13.12
N ALA A 60 -0.21 -0.04 -13.61
CA ALA A 60 0.28 -1.42 -13.61
C ALA A 60 0.50 -1.92 -12.18
N LEU A 61 1.08 -1.09 -11.33
CA LEU A 61 1.25 -1.42 -9.91
C LEU A 61 -0.11 -1.66 -9.25
N TYR A 62 -1.06 -0.76 -9.49
CA TYR A 62 -2.41 -0.88 -8.95
C TYR A 62 -3.06 -2.22 -9.37
N SER A 63 -2.98 -2.54 -10.65
CA SER A 63 -3.59 -3.78 -11.17
C SER A 63 -2.98 -5.02 -10.53
N ASP A 64 -1.66 -5.08 -10.41
CA ASP A 64 -1.00 -6.23 -9.81
C ASP A 64 -1.39 -6.39 -8.35
N LEU A 65 -1.42 -5.29 -7.61
CA LEU A 65 -1.79 -5.32 -6.20
C LEU A 65 -3.25 -5.72 -6.03
N ALA A 66 -4.15 -5.11 -6.79
CA ALA A 66 -5.57 -5.40 -6.68
C ALA A 66 -5.88 -6.86 -7.02
N ASP A 67 -5.26 -7.38 -8.08
CA ASP A 67 -5.45 -8.77 -8.51
C ASP A 67 -4.99 -9.76 -7.44
N CYS A 68 -3.83 -9.50 -6.84
CA CYS A 68 -3.28 -10.40 -5.84
C CYS A 68 -4.00 -10.31 -4.50
N LEU A 69 -4.50 -9.14 -4.14
CA LEU A 69 -5.20 -8.96 -2.88
C LEU A 69 -6.66 -9.40 -2.95
N GLY A 70 -7.26 -9.31 -4.13
CA GLY A 70 -8.67 -9.63 -4.27
C GLY A 70 -9.60 -8.72 -3.49
N LYS A 71 -9.17 -7.50 -3.22
CA LYS A 71 -9.91 -6.50 -2.45
C LYS A 71 -9.81 -5.16 -3.12
N LYS A 72 -10.74 -4.28 -2.78
CA LYS A 72 -10.68 -2.89 -3.20
C LYS A 72 -9.45 -2.24 -2.59
N LEU A 73 -8.73 -1.51 -3.41
CA LEU A 73 -7.45 -0.91 -3.06
C LEU A 73 -7.51 0.59 -3.23
N ASP A 74 -7.06 1.31 -2.20
CA ASP A 74 -6.83 2.75 -2.27
C ASP A 74 -5.32 2.96 -2.32
N LEU A 75 -4.82 3.40 -3.45
CA LEU A 75 -3.38 3.55 -3.66
C LEU A 75 -3.04 5.03 -3.84
N LEU A 76 -2.32 5.58 -2.87
CA LEU A 76 -1.93 6.99 -2.87
C LEU A 76 -0.42 7.10 -2.98
N THR A 77 0.05 8.07 -3.76
CA THR A 77 1.49 8.38 -3.79
C THR A 77 1.77 9.49 -2.79
N THR A 78 2.90 9.39 -2.11
CA THR A 78 3.27 10.36 -1.07
C THR A 78 3.27 11.79 -1.60
N GLY A 79 3.79 11.99 -2.80
CA GLY A 79 3.90 13.33 -3.38
C GLY A 79 2.56 13.98 -3.75
N SER A 80 1.48 13.19 -3.81
CA SER A 80 0.16 13.73 -4.14
C SER A 80 -0.66 14.14 -2.92
N LEU A 81 -0.15 13.88 -1.71
CA LEU A 81 -0.87 14.16 -0.47
C LEU A 81 -0.49 15.50 0.11
N ASP A 82 -1.47 16.19 0.72
CA ASP A 82 -1.15 17.40 1.44
C ASP A 82 -0.47 17.07 2.77
N GLN A 83 0.22 18.06 3.34
CA GLN A 83 1.02 17.89 4.55
C GLN A 83 0.17 17.48 5.76
N SER A 84 -1.01 18.04 5.84
CA SER A 84 -1.92 17.79 6.96
C SER A 84 -2.38 16.34 6.97
N PHE A 85 -2.80 15.83 5.81
CA PHE A 85 -3.24 14.44 5.68
C PHE A 85 -2.08 13.47 5.92
N LEU A 86 -0.91 13.80 5.36
CA LEU A 86 0.28 12.97 5.54
C LEU A 86 0.65 12.83 7.02
N ARG A 87 0.61 13.93 7.77
CA ARG A 87 0.89 13.88 9.20
C ARG A 87 -0.11 13.03 9.96
N GLN A 88 -1.37 13.02 9.53
CA GLN A 88 -2.37 12.18 10.18
C GLN A 88 -2.11 10.70 9.95
N ILE A 89 -1.83 10.31 8.71
CA ILE A 89 -1.62 8.88 8.43
C ILE A 89 -0.29 8.38 8.97
N GLU A 90 0.72 9.23 9.08
CA GLU A 90 2.01 8.83 9.67
C GLU A 90 1.89 8.35 11.11
N LYS A 91 0.86 8.78 11.82
CA LYS A 91 0.64 8.37 13.21
C LYS A 91 0.17 6.92 13.33
N GLU A 92 -0.44 6.38 12.27
CA GLU A 92 -1.04 5.03 12.32
C GLU A 92 -0.44 4.06 11.31
N GLU A 93 0.33 4.53 10.36
CA GLU A 93 0.79 3.69 9.27
C GLU A 93 1.79 2.64 9.69
N VAL A 94 1.80 1.54 8.95
CA VAL A 94 2.71 0.41 9.15
C VAL A 94 3.52 0.23 7.88
N LEU A 95 4.84 0.15 8.02
CA LEU A 95 5.72 -0.07 6.87
C LEU A 95 5.59 -1.52 6.41
N LEU A 96 5.23 -1.71 5.14
CA LEU A 96 5.12 -3.04 4.54
C LEU A 96 6.33 -3.41 3.70
N TYR A 97 6.97 -2.44 3.08
CA TYR A 97 8.11 -2.67 2.21
C TYR A 97 9.01 -1.46 2.18
N ASP A 98 10.32 -1.70 2.26
CA ASP A 98 11.33 -0.65 2.17
C ASP A 98 12.51 -1.20 1.36
N ARG A 99 12.68 -0.71 0.14
CA ARG A 99 13.73 -1.16 -0.76
C ARG A 99 15.12 -0.88 -0.21
N ILE A 100 15.25 0.20 0.54
CA ILE A 100 16.55 0.67 1.04
C ILE A 100 17.07 -0.24 2.15
N ARG A 101 16.16 -0.86 2.91
CA ARG A 101 16.53 -1.71 4.06
C ARG A 101 16.61 -3.19 3.73
N SER A 102 16.08 -3.59 2.60
CA SER A 102 16.04 -5.03 2.26
C SER A 102 17.31 -5.55 1.64
#